data_f4bc99eac577ad4e9f36bfe0c2de0cc3
#
_entry.id   f4bc99eac577ad4e9f36bfe0c2de0cc3
#
_cell.length_a   1.000
_cell.length_b   1.000
_cell.length_c   1.000
_cell.angle_alpha   90.00
_cell.angle_beta   90.00
_cell.angle_gamma   90.00
#
_symmetry.space_group_name_H-M   'P 1'
#
loop_
_entity.id
_entity.type
_entity.pdbx_description
1 polymer ?
#
loop_
_entity_poly.entity_id
_entity_poly.type
_entity_poly.pdbx_seq_one_letter_code
_entity_poly.pdbx_strand_id
1 'polypeptide(L)'
;MFTWAGRHRFGILDIRKYFDSVSHEHLLAVLTRKFKDAGLLAWFERILARHETEAGRGLPIGSLTSQHFANFYLGVLDRFVKEVLRRQFYVRYMDDFAVWGDCGGASGSSGPDREVSASGTGAASEGFP
;
A
#
# COMPACT_ATOMS: atom_id res chain seq x y z
N MET A 1 -5.16 2.88 15.96
CA MET A 1 -4.96 3.13 17.40
C MET A 1 -3.66 3.88 17.58
N PHE A 2 -3.70 5.11 18.02
CA PHE A 2 -2.49 5.90 18.27
C PHE A 2 -2.14 5.81 19.74
N THR A 3 -0.97 5.28 20.06
CA THR A 3 -0.47 5.24 21.43
C THR A 3 0.67 6.24 21.56
N TRP A 4 0.55 7.16 22.47
CA TRP A 4 1.55 8.18 22.76
C TRP A 4 2.48 7.67 23.87
N ALA A 5 3.74 7.50 23.59
CA ALA A 5 4.77 7.24 24.60
C ALA A 5 5.94 8.20 24.39
N GLY A 6 5.98 9.27 25.16
CA GLY A 6 7.11 10.20 25.18
C GLY A 6 7.28 11.08 23.94
N ARG A 7 8.54 11.43 23.63
CA ARG A 7 8.92 12.31 22.51
C ARG A 7 8.77 11.65 21.12
N HIS A 8 8.48 10.36 21.06
CA HIS A 8 8.33 9.62 19.82
C HIS A 8 6.86 9.47 19.47
N ARG A 9 6.48 9.87 18.26
CA ARG A 9 5.16 9.58 17.73
C ARG A 9 5.22 8.21 17.06
N PHE A 10 4.37 7.30 17.49
CA PHE A 10 4.24 5.97 16.98
C PHE A 10 2.80 5.76 16.45
N GLY A 11 2.68 5.33 15.21
CA GLY A 11 1.40 4.99 14.61
C GLY A 11 1.43 3.57 14.05
N ILE A 12 0.48 2.75 14.48
CA ILE A 12 0.17 1.48 13.82
C ILE A 12 -1.06 1.72 12.97
N LEU A 13 -0.98 1.32 11.72
CA LEU A 13 -2.04 1.48 10.73
C LEU A 13 -2.29 0.12 10.08
N ASP A 14 -3.55 -0.18 9.85
CA ASP A 14 -4.03 -1.36 9.16
C ASP A 14 -4.88 -0.92 7.96
N ILE A 15 -4.70 -1.58 6.84
CA ILE A 15 -5.51 -1.32 5.64
C ILE A 15 -6.73 -2.24 5.67
N ARG A 16 -7.84 -1.65 6.07
CA ARG A 16 -9.10 -2.38 6.17
C ARG A 16 -9.51 -3.00 4.83
N LYS A 17 -9.83 -4.29 4.86
CA LYS A 17 -10.25 -5.07 3.67
C LYS A 17 -9.25 -4.98 2.51
N TYR A 18 -7.96 -5.02 2.84
CA TYR A 18 -6.90 -4.82 1.86
C TYR A 18 -7.03 -5.75 0.66
N PHE A 19 -7.18 -7.07 0.89
CA PHE A 19 -7.26 -8.07 -0.19
C PHE A 19 -8.45 -7.83 -1.13
N ASP A 20 -9.57 -7.36 -0.61
CA ASP A 20 -10.77 -7.06 -1.42
C ASP A 20 -10.60 -5.75 -2.22
N SER A 21 -9.76 -4.84 -1.75
CA SER A 21 -9.60 -3.51 -2.34
C SER A 21 -8.55 -3.43 -3.45
N VAL A 22 -7.73 -4.47 -3.63
CA VAL A 22 -6.63 -4.45 -4.61
C VAL A 22 -7.18 -4.37 -6.03
N SER A 23 -6.85 -3.30 -6.75
CA SER A 23 -7.19 -3.15 -8.16
C SER A 23 -6.31 -4.02 -9.04
N HIS A 24 -6.93 -4.87 -9.89
CA HIS A 24 -6.23 -5.72 -10.84
C HIS A 24 -5.44 -4.91 -11.87
N GLU A 25 -6.01 -3.81 -12.36
CA GLU A 25 -5.36 -2.92 -13.31
C GLU A 25 -4.04 -2.34 -12.74
N HIS A 26 -4.10 -1.77 -11.54
CA HIS A 26 -2.92 -1.22 -10.90
C HIS A 26 -1.87 -2.30 -10.57
N LEU A 27 -2.32 -3.45 -10.10
CA LEU A 27 -1.44 -4.58 -9.81
C LEU A 27 -0.73 -5.06 -11.09
N LEU A 28 -1.46 -5.24 -12.18
CA LEU A 28 -0.88 -5.64 -13.47
C LEU A 28 0.09 -4.58 -14.01
N ALA A 29 -0.21 -3.30 -13.86
CA ALA A 29 0.70 -2.23 -14.22
C ALA A 29 2.03 -2.30 -13.44
N VAL A 30 1.98 -2.60 -12.14
CA VAL A 30 3.18 -2.79 -11.31
C VAL A 30 3.94 -4.04 -11.73
N LEU A 31 3.25 -5.15 -12.00
CA LEU A 31 3.86 -6.41 -12.43
C LEU A 31 4.52 -6.27 -13.82
N THR A 32 3.89 -5.57 -14.76
CA THR A 32 4.43 -5.33 -16.10
C THR A 32 5.74 -4.52 -16.07
N ARG A 33 5.92 -3.67 -15.08
CA ARG A 33 7.21 -2.98 -14.89
C ARG A 33 8.35 -3.93 -14.51
N LYS A 34 8.02 -5.01 -13.79
CA LYS A 34 8.99 -5.98 -13.29
C LYS A 34 9.19 -7.16 -14.24
N PHE A 35 8.13 -7.67 -14.80
CA PHE A 35 8.12 -8.84 -15.64
C PHE A 35 7.81 -8.43 -17.09
N LYS A 36 8.65 -8.89 -18.02
CA LYS A 36 8.51 -8.57 -19.46
C LYS A 36 7.97 -9.74 -20.28
N ASP A 37 7.82 -10.89 -19.66
CA ASP A 37 7.28 -12.08 -20.30
C ASP A 37 5.77 -11.99 -20.45
N ALA A 38 5.28 -11.95 -21.70
CA ALA A 38 3.87 -11.82 -22.00
C ALA A 38 3.06 -13.06 -21.57
N GLY A 39 3.66 -14.25 -21.64
CA GLY A 39 3.02 -15.48 -21.19
C GLY A 39 2.78 -15.47 -19.68
N LEU A 40 3.77 -15.04 -18.91
CA LEU A 40 3.67 -14.92 -17.47
C LEU A 40 2.61 -13.88 -17.06
N LEU A 41 2.56 -12.74 -17.73
CA LEU A 41 1.56 -11.70 -17.48
C LEU A 41 0.15 -12.20 -17.78
N ALA A 42 -0.05 -12.92 -18.88
CA ALA A 42 -1.34 -13.54 -19.19
C ALA A 42 -1.78 -14.57 -18.13
N TRP A 43 -0.85 -15.30 -17.52
CA TRP A 43 -1.14 -16.17 -16.39
C TRP A 43 -1.58 -15.38 -15.15
N PHE A 44 -0.93 -14.27 -14.85
CA PHE A 44 -1.34 -13.41 -13.74
C PHE A 44 -2.75 -12.87 -13.94
N GLU A 45 -3.08 -12.37 -15.14
CA GLU A 45 -4.43 -11.92 -15.49
C GLU A 45 -5.48 -13.02 -15.26
N ARG A 46 -5.19 -14.24 -15.70
CA ARG A 46 -6.08 -15.39 -15.51
C ARG A 46 -6.29 -15.77 -14.05
N ILE A 47 -5.25 -15.67 -13.23
CA ILE A 47 -5.34 -15.93 -11.79
C ILE A 47 -6.23 -14.86 -11.13
N LEU A 48 -6.03 -13.60 -11.48
CA LEU A 48 -6.79 -12.49 -10.92
C LEU A 48 -8.27 -12.55 -11.34
N ALA A 49 -8.55 -12.81 -12.62
CA ALA A 49 -9.92 -12.89 -13.14
C ALA A 49 -10.77 -14.01 -12.51
N ARG A 50 -10.15 -15.03 -11.93
CA ARG A 50 -10.88 -16.12 -11.24
C ARG A 50 -11.38 -15.77 -9.85
N HIS A 51 -10.90 -14.69 -9.26
CA HIS A 51 -11.13 -14.36 -7.86
C HIS A 51 -11.45 -12.87 -7.68
N GLU A 52 -12.45 -12.43 -8.42
CA GLU A 52 -12.98 -11.09 -8.27
C GLU A 52 -13.99 -11.05 -7.12
N THR A 53 -13.71 -10.18 -6.14
CA THR A 53 -14.68 -9.83 -5.08
C THR A 53 -15.67 -8.81 -5.62
N GLU A 54 -15.16 -7.86 -6.41
CA GLU A 54 -15.90 -6.90 -7.22
C GLU A 54 -15.23 -6.83 -8.60
N ALA A 55 -15.94 -6.34 -9.62
CA ALA A 55 -15.42 -6.25 -10.97
C ALA A 55 -14.04 -5.58 -11.04
N GLY A 56 -13.01 -6.31 -11.45
CA GLY A 56 -11.64 -5.84 -11.55
C GLY A 56 -10.93 -5.61 -10.23
N ARG A 57 -11.44 -6.14 -9.11
CA ARG A 57 -10.85 -6.02 -7.78
C ARG A 57 -10.90 -7.31 -6.98
N GLY A 58 -9.97 -7.41 -6.06
CA GLY A 58 -9.91 -8.49 -5.09
C GLY A 58 -8.82 -9.51 -5.37
N LEU A 59 -8.29 -10.07 -4.29
CA LEU A 59 -7.33 -11.16 -4.31
C LEU A 59 -7.87 -12.34 -3.51
N PRO A 60 -7.67 -13.58 -3.95
CA PRO A 60 -8.11 -14.76 -3.21
C PRO A 60 -7.37 -14.85 -1.87
N ILE A 61 -8.12 -14.88 -0.79
CA ILE A 61 -7.58 -15.03 0.55
C ILE A 61 -7.05 -16.46 0.73
N GLY A 62 -5.88 -16.60 1.35
CA GLY A 62 -5.27 -17.90 1.65
C GLY A 62 -4.38 -18.48 0.55
N SER A 63 -4.27 -17.83 -0.59
CA SER A 63 -3.33 -18.22 -1.65
C SER A 63 -1.96 -17.58 -1.44
N LEU A 64 -0.90 -18.36 -1.58
CA LEU A 64 0.49 -17.84 -1.54
C LEU A 64 0.73 -16.81 -2.64
N THR A 65 0.18 -17.04 -3.83
CA THR A 65 0.27 -16.10 -4.96
C THR A 65 -0.35 -14.76 -4.62
N SER A 66 -1.49 -14.75 -3.94
CA SER A 66 -2.15 -13.52 -3.50
C SER A 66 -1.34 -12.74 -2.50
N GLN A 67 -0.63 -13.42 -1.59
CA GLN A 67 0.28 -12.76 -0.65
C GLN A 67 1.42 -12.06 -1.38
N HIS A 68 1.99 -12.69 -2.42
CA HIS A 68 3.01 -12.06 -3.25
C HIS A 68 2.46 -10.88 -4.04
N PHE A 69 1.28 -11.00 -4.64
CA PHE A 69 0.62 -9.90 -5.36
C PHE A 69 0.33 -8.72 -4.44
N ALA A 70 -0.19 -9.01 -3.25
CA ALA A 70 -0.44 -8.01 -2.21
C ALA A 70 0.86 -7.27 -1.83
N ASN A 71 1.94 -7.98 -1.60
CA ASN A 71 3.22 -7.37 -1.27
C ASN A 71 3.80 -6.54 -2.43
N PHE A 72 3.64 -6.98 -3.68
CA PHE A 72 4.03 -6.19 -4.85
C PHE A 72 3.24 -4.89 -4.94
N TYR A 73 1.94 -4.96 -4.73
CA TYR A 73 1.05 -3.80 -4.76
C TYR A 73 1.44 -2.78 -3.69
N LEU A 74 1.67 -3.22 -2.45
CA LEU A 74 2.10 -2.36 -1.34
C LEU A 74 3.56 -1.90 -1.45
N GLY A 75 4.37 -2.51 -2.28
CA GLY A 75 5.71 -2.02 -2.57
C GLY A 75 5.74 -0.60 -3.12
N VAL A 76 4.66 -0.15 -3.75
CA VAL A 76 4.48 1.25 -4.16
C VAL A 76 4.33 2.16 -2.94
N LEU A 77 3.55 1.73 -1.94
CA LEU A 77 3.39 2.44 -0.67
C LEU A 77 4.71 2.51 0.10
N ASP A 78 5.45 1.40 0.17
CA ASP A 78 6.75 1.36 0.84
C ASP A 78 7.72 2.40 0.25
N ARG A 79 7.74 2.48 -1.08
CA ARG A 79 8.57 3.44 -1.80
C ARG A 79 8.12 4.87 -1.52
N PHE A 80 6.83 5.14 -1.53
CA PHE A 80 6.28 6.44 -1.19
C PHE A 80 6.68 6.89 0.22
N VAL A 81 6.53 6.00 1.20
CA VAL A 81 6.89 6.31 2.61
C VAL A 81 8.39 6.58 2.74
N LYS A 82 9.23 5.81 2.05
CA LYS A 82 10.69 5.95 2.13
C LYS A 82 11.23 7.13 1.33
N GLU A 83 10.78 7.31 0.10
CA GLU A 83 11.35 8.26 -0.85
C GLU A 83 10.68 9.64 -0.78
N VAL A 84 9.35 9.68 -0.66
CA VAL A 84 8.58 10.92 -0.64
C VAL A 84 8.42 11.47 0.76
N LEU A 85 7.90 10.65 1.69
CA LEU A 85 7.72 11.06 3.09
C LEU A 85 9.03 11.03 3.88
N ARG A 86 10.08 10.40 3.34
CA ARG A 86 11.42 10.27 3.94
C ARG A 86 11.39 9.82 5.40
N ARG A 87 10.46 8.93 5.73
CA ARG A 87 10.36 8.40 7.10
C ARG A 87 11.44 7.35 7.32
N GLN A 88 12.31 7.59 8.30
CA GLN A 88 13.42 6.69 8.63
C GLN A 88 12.90 5.41 9.28
N PHE A 89 11.93 5.55 10.17
CA PHE A 89 11.38 4.44 10.94
C PHE A 89 10.03 4.02 10.36
N TYR A 90 10.06 2.97 9.59
CA TYR A 90 8.91 2.37 8.93
C TYR A 90 9.11 0.87 8.86
N VAL A 91 8.12 0.12 9.27
CA VAL A 91 8.06 -1.32 9.10
C VAL A 91 6.67 -1.72 8.65
N ARG A 92 6.59 -2.66 7.75
CA ARG A 92 5.34 -3.25 7.28
C ARG A 92 5.42 -4.76 7.34
N TYR A 93 4.32 -5.34 7.77
CA TYR A 93 4.06 -6.77 7.67
C TYR A 93 2.69 -6.94 7.02
N MET A 94 2.66 -7.36 5.75
CA MET A 94 1.45 -7.44 4.93
C MET A 94 0.72 -6.09 4.86
N ASP A 95 -0.51 -6.02 5.33
CA ASP A 95 -1.39 -4.85 5.41
C ASP A 95 -1.19 -4.01 6.68
N ASP A 96 -0.53 -4.59 7.69
CA ASP A 96 -0.16 -3.88 8.90
C ASP A 96 1.14 -3.08 8.70
N PHE A 97 1.15 -1.83 9.07
CA PHE A 97 2.38 -1.06 9.06
C PHE A 97 2.51 -0.11 10.24
N ALA A 98 3.73 0.10 10.66
CA ALA A 98 4.08 1.01 11.74
C ALA A 98 5.03 2.09 11.23
N VAL A 99 4.72 3.32 11.59
CA VAL A 99 5.57 4.47 11.31
C VAL A 99 5.84 5.19 12.62
N TRP A 100 7.09 5.53 12.86
CA TRP A 100 7.42 6.36 14.01
C TRP A 100 8.50 7.38 13.65
N GLY A 101 8.57 8.45 14.42
CA GLY A 101 9.54 9.50 14.23
C GLY A 101 9.63 10.41 15.44
N ASP A 102 10.74 11.12 15.53
CA ASP A 102 10.98 12.10 16.57
C ASP A 102 10.17 13.38 16.36
N CYS A 103 9.64 13.93 17.44
CA CYS A 103 9.07 15.27 17.48
C CYS A 103 10.11 16.37 17.65
N GLY A 104 11.38 16.07 17.40
CA GLY A 104 12.48 16.97 17.63
C GLY A 104 13.16 17.41 16.34
N GLY A 105 12.91 18.64 15.89
CA GLY A 105 13.68 19.29 14.85
C GLY A 105 12.88 19.62 13.58
N ALA A 106 11.89 20.47 13.74
CA ALA A 106 11.37 21.21 12.59
C ALA A 106 12.32 22.38 12.32
N SER A 107 13.22 22.19 11.36
CA SER A 107 13.67 23.31 10.56
C SER A 107 13.23 23.04 9.13
N GLY A 108 12.17 23.73 8.72
CA GLY A 108 11.81 23.88 7.33
C GLY A 108 10.58 23.11 6.85
N SER A 109 9.53 23.87 6.77
CA SER A 109 8.28 23.76 6.04
C SER A 109 7.11 23.09 6.75
N SER A 110 6.26 24.00 7.19
CA SER A 110 4.88 23.79 7.58
C SER A 110 4.12 23.06 6.46
N GLY A 111 3.82 21.79 6.69
CA GLY A 111 2.74 21.14 5.98
C GLY A 111 1.58 20.98 6.97
N PRO A 112 0.35 21.32 6.60
CA PRO A 112 -0.78 21.23 7.52
C PRO A 112 -0.98 19.78 7.96
N ASP A 113 -1.25 19.62 9.25
CA ASP A 113 -1.74 18.38 9.84
C ASP A 113 -3.02 17.96 9.10
N ARG A 114 -2.88 17.20 8.04
CA ARG A 114 -4.00 16.49 7.45
C ARG A 114 -4.11 15.17 8.19
N GLU A 115 -5.03 15.19 9.09
CA GLU A 115 -5.71 14.03 9.60
C GLU A 115 -6.11 13.15 8.41
N VAL A 116 -5.32 12.12 8.15
CA VAL A 116 -5.72 11.09 7.19
C VAL A 116 -6.71 10.21 7.93
N SER A 117 -7.95 10.69 7.96
CA SER A 117 -9.08 9.85 8.27
C SER A 117 -9.11 8.75 7.21
N ALA A 118 -8.82 7.53 7.60
CA ALA A 118 -8.98 6.36 6.76
C ALA A 118 -10.46 5.97 6.65
N SER A 119 -11.27 6.90 6.18
CA SER A 119 -12.60 6.67 5.64
C SER A 119 -12.58 7.16 4.19
N GLY A 120 -11.92 6.41 3.34
CA GLY A 120 -11.75 6.77 1.95
C GLY A 120 -12.39 5.76 1.04
N THR A 121 -13.68 5.83 0.92
CA THR A 121 -14.34 5.57 -0.35
C THR A 121 -13.94 6.70 -1.27
N GLY A 122 -13.19 6.46 -2.30
CA GLY A 122 -12.92 7.49 -3.28
C GLY A 122 -11.64 7.23 -4.04
N ALA A 123 -11.83 6.75 -5.27
CA ALA A 123 -10.96 6.88 -6.39
C ALA A 123 -9.77 7.84 -6.20
N ALA A 124 -8.60 7.31 -5.96
CA ALA A 124 -7.36 7.99 -6.31
C ALA A 124 -7.03 7.63 -7.76
N SER A 125 -7.87 8.10 -8.67
CA SER A 125 -7.53 8.21 -10.08
C SER A 125 -6.99 9.62 -10.27
N GLU A 126 -5.75 9.88 -9.94
CA GLU A 126 -5.02 11.01 -10.51
C GLU A 126 -3.61 11.05 -9.91
N GLY A 127 -2.63 10.82 -10.76
CA GLY A 127 -1.30 11.37 -10.60
C GLY A 127 -0.28 10.55 -9.81
N PHE A 128 0.03 9.35 -10.28
CA PHE A 128 1.37 8.80 -10.10
C PHE A 128 2.08 8.80 -11.44
N PRO A 129 3.22 9.51 -11.53
CA PRO A 129 4.07 9.46 -12.73
C PRO A 129 4.66 8.09 -12.96
#